data_158cbe5eba9fce657eb263f8e7febda2
#
_entry.id   158cbe5eba9fce657eb263f8e7febda2
#
_cell.length_a   1.000
_cell.length_b   1.000
_cell.length_c   1.000
_cell.angle_alpha   90.00
_cell.angle_beta   90.00
_cell.angle_gamma   90.00
#
_symmetry.space_group_name_H-M   'P 1'
#
loop_
_entity.id
_entity.type
_entity.pdbx_description
1 polymer ?
#
loop_
_entity_poly.entity_id
_entity_poly.type
_entity_poly.pdbx_seq_one_letter_code
_entity_poly.pdbx_strand_id
1 'polypeptide(L)'
;MCIRDSKWGFNYSITGYFAKKVVYYQNAITQSSQVVYEYPFPIIRLGDLYLMYAESLNEATEGDNNVPEEVYTYLRKVRERSGLKKGVLGETEDIGDVRVAWEKYSNDPTKPKTKDGMRSIIKQERKIELALEGHQYNDLRRWKDASKELSKSIKGWNVQGEIEEDFYKVTTLFVPRAFTTKDLSLIHISEPTRRS
;
A
#
# COMPACT_ATOMS: atom_id res chain seq x y z
N MET A 1 12.34 2.16 22.33
CA MET A 1 11.59 3.42 22.31
C MET A 1 10.31 3.19 23.08
N CYS A 2 10.16 3.83 24.25
CA CYS A 2 8.96 3.66 25.06
C CYS A 2 7.76 4.30 24.36
N ILE A 3 6.77 3.49 24.00
CA ILE A 3 5.51 3.91 23.40
C ILE A 3 4.81 4.97 24.28
N ARG A 4 5.10 4.95 25.57
CA ARG A 4 4.55 5.82 26.61
C ARG A 4 5.04 7.27 26.55
N ASP A 5 6.26 7.50 26.01
CA ASP A 5 6.87 8.84 25.97
C ASP A 5 6.23 9.75 24.91
N SER A 6 5.47 9.17 23.98
CA SER A 6 4.80 9.91 22.91
C SER A 6 3.41 10.46 23.31
N LYS A 7 2.86 10.05 24.46
CA LYS A 7 1.48 10.41 24.90
C LYS A 7 1.33 11.90 25.24
N TRP A 8 2.40 12.60 25.57
CA TRP A 8 2.36 13.97 26.11
C TRP A 8 3.12 15.00 25.26
N GLY A 9 3.66 14.61 24.10
CA GLY A 9 4.40 15.49 23.19
C GLY A 9 3.61 15.82 21.93
N PHE A 10 3.96 16.93 21.27
CA PHE A 10 3.41 17.31 19.97
C PHE A 10 3.73 16.33 18.81
N ASN A 11 4.59 15.32 19.07
CA ASN A 11 5.15 14.42 18.06
C ASN A 11 4.69 12.98 18.22
N TYR A 12 3.46 12.72 18.62
CA TYR A 12 2.94 11.37 18.70
C TYR A 12 2.04 11.03 17.50
N SER A 13 2.03 9.77 17.10
CA SER A 13 1.10 9.28 16.10
C SER A 13 -0.23 8.92 16.74
N ILE A 14 -1.32 9.53 16.27
CA ILE A 14 -2.67 9.21 16.73
C ILE A 14 -3.10 7.77 16.39
N THR A 15 -2.46 7.14 15.41
CA THR A 15 -2.73 5.76 15.00
C THR A 15 -1.83 4.74 15.72
N GLY A 16 -0.81 5.18 16.44
CA GLY A 16 0.24 4.33 17.00
C GLY A 16 1.27 3.80 15.98
N TYR A 17 1.11 4.13 14.69
CA TYR A 17 2.04 3.74 13.63
C TYR A 17 2.93 4.90 13.21
N PHE A 18 4.20 4.62 12.94
CA PHE A 18 5.15 5.60 12.46
C PHE A 18 5.65 5.23 11.07
N ALA A 19 5.70 6.24 10.19
CA ALA A 19 6.26 6.08 8.86
C ALA A 19 7.78 5.95 8.93
N LYS A 20 8.32 4.82 8.45
CA LYS A 20 9.77 4.58 8.41
C LYS A 20 10.36 4.66 7.00
N LYS A 21 9.52 4.61 5.98
CA LYS A 21 9.92 4.49 4.58
C LYS A 21 10.76 5.66 4.07
N VAL A 22 10.46 6.88 4.53
CA VAL A 22 11.10 8.12 4.09
C VAL A 22 12.17 8.63 5.07
N VAL A 23 12.61 7.75 5.98
CA VAL A 23 13.63 8.07 6.96
C VAL A 23 14.92 7.31 6.63
N TYR A 24 16.01 8.03 6.45
CA TYR A 24 17.31 7.39 6.26
C TYR A 24 17.72 6.66 7.55
N TYR A 25 18.16 5.41 7.42
CA TYR A 25 18.34 4.50 8.56
C TYR A 25 19.46 4.93 9.52
N GLN A 26 20.41 5.75 9.05
CA GLN A 26 21.51 6.28 9.88
C GLN A 26 21.17 7.61 10.56
N ASN A 27 19.97 8.18 10.31
CA ASN A 27 19.55 9.37 11.03
C ASN A 27 19.43 9.06 12.51
N ALA A 28 20.09 9.84 13.32
CA ALA A 28 20.07 9.71 14.77
C ALA A 28 19.80 11.08 15.42
N ILE A 29 18.80 11.10 16.29
CA ILE A 29 18.45 12.27 17.10
C ILE A 29 18.62 11.87 18.55
N THR A 30 19.55 12.54 19.24
CA THR A 30 19.79 12.40 20.67
C THR A 30 19.54 13.72 21.35
N GLN A 31 19.53 13.75 22.68
CA GLN A 31 19.38 15.01 23.44
C GLN A 31 20.48 16.04 23.15
N SER A 32 21.69 15.60 22.79
CA SER A 32 22.86 16.44 22.58
C SER A 32 23.32 16.56 21.14
N SER A 33 22.80 15.75 20.23
CA SER A 33 23.24 15.70 18.82
C SER A 33 22.11 15.31 17.88
N GLN A 34 22.09 15.95 16.74
CA GLN A 34 21.20 15.60 15.63
C GLN A 34 22.06 15.34 14.39
N VAL A 35 22.01 14.11 13.89
CA VAL A 35 22.68 13.72 12.65
C VAL A 35 21.59 13.37 11.64
N VAL A 36 21.48 14.18 10.59
CA VAL A 36 20.52 13.99 9.50
C VAL A 36 21.29 13.85 8.18
N TYR A 37 21.08 12.75 7.49
CA TYR A 37 21.67 12.52 6.17
C TYR A 37 20.65 12.86 5.09
N GLU A 38 21.10 13.61 4.11
CA GLU A 38 20.33 13.85 2.90
C GLU A 38 20.27 12.58 2.04
N TYR A 39 19.11 12.29 1.47
CA TYR A 39 18.97 11.22 0.50
C TYR A 39 18.07 11.69 -0.67
N PRO A 40 18.33 11.22 -1.89
CA PRO A 40 17.51 11.59 -3.04
C PRO A 40 16.09 11.03 -2.89
N PHE A 41 15.08 11.91 -2.98
CA PHE A 41 13.70 11.48 -2.99
C PHE A 41 13.30 11.03 -4.40
N PRO A 42 12.92 9.77 -4.61
CA PRO A 42 12.56 9.28 -5.93
C PRO A 42 11.18 9.80 -6.34
N ILE A 43 11.09 10.45 -7.51
CA ILE A 43 9.83 10.89 -8.11
C ILE A 43 9.16 9.71 -8.83
N ILE A 44 9.93 8.94 -9.59
CA ILE A 44 9.49 7.72 -10.29
C ILE A 44 10.50 6.62 -9.97
N ARG A 45 10.02 5.44 -9.66
CA ARG A 45 10.90 4.31 -9.38
C ARG A 45 10.45 3.04 -10.08
N LEU A 46 11.41 2.16 -10.30
CA LEU A 46 11.23 0.96 -11.11
C LEU A 46 10.12 0.03 -10.59
N GLY A 47 9.89 -0.02 -9.26
CA GLY A 47 8.79 -0.79 -8.68
C GLY A 47 7.41 -0.31 -9.13
N ASP A 48 7.22 1.01 -9.28
CA ASP A 48 5.98 1.57 -9.82
C ASP A 48 5.79 1.19 -11.30
N LEU A 49 6.86 1.32 -12.11
CA LEU A 49 6.82 0.93 -13.53
C LEU A 49 6.47 -0.56 -13.71
N TYR A 50 7.05 -1.44 -12.89
CA TYR A 50 6.71 -2.88 -12.93
C TYR A 50 5.24 -3.13 -12.61
N LEU A 51 4.70 -2.45 -11.61
CA LEU A 51 3.29 -2.61 -11.23
C LEU A 51 2.34 -2.00 -12.25
N MET A 52 2.68 -0.86 -12.87
CA MET A 52 1.91 -0.29 -13.98
C MET A 52 1.90 -1.21 -15.20
N TYR A 53 3.04 -1.79 -15.53
CA TYR A 53 3.15 -2.73 -16.65
C TYR A 53 2.34 -4.00 -16.39
N ALA A 54 2.47 -4.59 -15.20
CA ALA A 54 1.69 -5.77 -14.81
C ALA A 54 0.18 -5.50 -14.85
N GLU A 55 -0.26 -4.33 -14.38
CA GLU A 55 -1.66 -3.91 -14.45
C GLU A 55 -2.15 -3.79 -15.90
N SER A 56 -1.38 -3.10 -16.74
CA SER A 56 -1.73 -2.90 -18.15
C SER A 56 -1.84 -4.22 -18.91
N LEU A 57 -0.92 -5.16 -18.69
CA LEU A 57 -0.96 -6.49 -19.30
C LEU A 57 -2.19 -7.28 -18.84
N ASN A 58 -2.45 -7.27 -17.53
CA ASN A 58 -3.63 -7.96 -16.99
C ASN A 58 -4.93 -7.41 -17.58
N GLU A 59 -5.04 -6.08 -17.73
CA GLU A 59 -6.24 -5.45 -18.29
C GLU A 59 -6.39 -5.68 -19.79
N ALA A 60 -5.27 -5.71 -20.54
CA ALA A 60 -5.27 -5.94 -21.99
C ALA A 60 -5.58 -7.39 -22.38
N THR A 61 -5.47 -8.33 -21.45
CA THR A 61 -5.69 -9.75 -21.75
C THR A 61 -7.17 -10.04 -21.99
N GLU A 62 -7.45 -10.79 -23.02
CA GLU A 62 -8.79 -11.31 -23.32
C GLU A 62 -9.06 -12.60 -22.54
N GLY A 63 -10.28 -12.72 -22.01
CA GLY A 63 -10.72 -13.87 -21.23
C GLY A 63 -10.36 -13.81 -19.75
N ASP A 64 -11.17 -14.49 -18.93
CA ASP A 64 -11.09 -14.35 -17.46
C ASP A 64 -10.00 -15.20 -16.80
N ASN A 65 -9.58 -16.29 -17.43
CA ASN A 65 -8.67 -17.28 -16.84
C ASN A 65 -7.32 -17.38 -17.57
N ASN A 66 -6.88 -16.31 -18.20
CA ASN A 66 -5.65 -16.28 -18.97
C ASN A 66 -4.75 -15.12 -18.54
N VAL A 67 -4.22 -15.19 -17.32
CA VAL A 67 -3.26 -14.18 -16.84
C VAL A 67 -1.90 -14.42 -17.49
N PRO A 68 -1.30 -13.46 -18.21
CA PRO A 68 0.01 -13.60 -18.85
C PRO A 68 1.12 -13.87 -17.84
N GLU A 69 2.10 -14.69 -18.22
CA GLU A 69 3.23 -15.05 -17.36
C GLU A 69 4.09 -13.84 -16.99
N GLU A 70 4.14 -12.83 -17.83
CA GLU A 70 4.84 -11.58 -17.55
C GLU A 70 4.24 -10.85 -16.34
N VAL A 71 2.93 -10.92 -16.11
CA VAL A 71 2.28 -10.32 -14.93
C VAL A 71 2.88 -10.90 -13.66
N TYR A 72 2.99 -12.21 -13.56
CA TYR A 72 3.62 -12.88 -12.42
C TYR A 72 5.10 -12.51 -12.29
N THR A 73 5.81 -12.43 -13.40
CA THR A 73 7.23 -12.08 -13.43
C THR A 73 7.48 -10.69 -12.85
N TYR A 74 6.70 -9.68 -13.23
CA TYR A 74 6.89 -8.31 -12.75
C TYR A 74 6.43 -8.14 -11.30
N LEU A 75 5.36 -8.79 -10.88
CA LEU A 75 4.96 -8.85 -9.47
C LEU A 75 6.05 -9.51 -8.62
N ARG A 76 6.59 -10.62 -9.08
CA ARG A 76 7.67 -11.34 -8.40
C ARG A 76 8.89 -10.44 -8.18
N LYS A 77 9.33 -9.66 -9.18
CA LYS A 77 10.46 -8.73 -9.04
C LYS A 77 10.24 -7.71 -7.91
N VAL A 78 9.02 -7.18 -7.78
CA VAL A 78 8.67 -6.26 -6.68
C VAL A 78 8.73 -6.98 -5.34
N ARG A 79 8.15 -8.16 -5.24
CA ARG A 79 8.08 -8.97 -4.02
C ARG A 79 9.47 -9.46 -3.58
N GLU A 80 10.31 -9.91 -4.50
CA GLU A 80 11.70 -10.32 -4.23
C GLU A 80 12.53 -9.15 -3.67
N ARG A 81 12.38 -7.95 -4.23
CA ARG A 81 13.03 -6.75 -3.71
C ARG A 81 12.57 -6.46 -2.27
N SER A 82 11.31 -6.72 -1.94
CA SER A 82 10.77 -6.57 -0.58
C SER A 82 11.18 -7.70 0.37
N GLY A 83 11.97 -8.66 -0.09
CA GLY A 83 12.47 -9.77 0.71
C GLY A 83 11.65 -11.06 0.61
N LEU A 84 10.54 -11.07 -0.12
CA LEU A 84 9.70 -12.26 -0.32
C LEU A 84 10.31 -13.12 -1.44
N LYS A 85 11.15 -14.07 -1.08
CA LYS A 85 11.83 -14.99 -2.01
C LYS A 85 12.01 -16.36 -1.39
N LYS A 86 12.46 -17.31 -2.17
CA LYS A 86 12.81 -18.65 -1.69
C LYS A 86 13.82 -18.59 -0.53
N GLY A 87 13.62 -19.40 0.49
CA GLY A 87 14.49 -19.51 1.66
C GLY A 87 14.26 -18.44 2.75
N VAL A 88 13.31 -17.55 2.57
CA VAL A 88 12.94 -16.57 3.62
C VAL A 88 11.95 -17.22 4.58
N LEU A 89 12.07 -16.92 5.88
CA LEU A 89 11.22 -17.47 6.95
C LEU A 89 11.19 -19.00 7.03
N GLY A 90 12.26 -19.67 6.57
CA GLY A 90 12.32 -21.14 6.54
C GLY A 90 11.54 -21.78 5.40
N GLU A 91 11.04 -20.99 4.45
CA GLU A 91 10.29 -21.47 3.31
C GLU A 91 11.19 -22.15 2.28
N THR A 92 10.83 -23.38 1.88
CA THR A 92 11.49 -24.12 0.80
C THR A 92 11.01 -23.68 -0.57
N GLU A 93 9.82 -23.13 -0.66
CA GLU A 93 9.17 -22.66 -1.86
C GLU A 93 9.43 -21.17 -2.12
N ASP A 94 9.20 -20.76 -3.35
CA ASP A 94 9.39 -19.36 -3.75
C ASP A 94 8.13 -18.54 -3.52
N ILE A 95 8.00 -18.00 -2.31
CA ILE A 95 6.87 -17.13 -1.92
C ILE A 95 6.89 -15.76 -2.63
N GLY A 96 7.92 -15.43 -3.39
CA GLY A 96 7.92 -14.30 -4.31
C GLY A 96 6.92 -14.46 -5.44
N ASP A 97 6.72 -15.70 -5.90
CA ASP A 97 5.64 -16.01 -6.86
C ASP A 97 4.28 -15.92 -6.16
N VAL A 98 3.41 -15.09 -6.73
CA VAL A 98 2.07 -14.85 -6.19
C VAL A 98 1.23 -16.13 -6.15
N ARG A 99 1.41 -17.02 -7.14
CA ARG A 99 0.68 -18.31 -7.22
C ARG A 99 1.02 -19.19 -6.02
N VAL A 100 2.31 -19.33 -5.73
CA VAL A 100 2.81 -20.12 -4.59
C VAL A 100 2.35 -19.51 -3.26
N ALA A 101 2.47 -18.18 -3.12
CA ALA A 101 2.07 -17.50 -1.91
C ALA A 101 0.57 -17.62 -1.62
N TRP A 102 -0.28 -17.51 -2.65
CA TRP A 102 -1.73 -17.65 -2.49
C TRP A 102 -2.17 -19.09 -2.24
N GLU A 103 -1.54 -20.07 -2.86
CA GLU A 103 -1.78 -21.48 -2.61
C GLU A 103 -1.51 -21.85 -1.14
N LYS A 104 -0.44 -21.28 -0.58
CA LYS A 104 0.01 -21.63 0.77
C LYS A 104 -0.69 -20.85 1.88
N TYR A 105 -0.94 -19.57 1.68
CA TYR A 105 -1.35 -18.64 2.75
C TYR A 105 -2.75 -18.05 2.57
N SER A 106 -3.42 -18.27 1.45
CA SER A 106 -4.72 -17.70 1.18
C SER A 106 -5.85 -18.73 1.31
N ASN A 107 -7.02 -18.27 1.72
CA ASN A 107 -8.26 -19.06 1.67
C ASN A 107 -8.80 -19.22 0.25
N ASP A 108 -8.23 -18.49 -0.73
CA ASP A 108 -8.62 -18.57 -2.15
C ASP A 108 -7.37 -18.72 -3.03
N PRO A 109 -6.89 -19.97 -3.22
CA PRO A 109 -5.70 -20.27 -4.03
C PRO A 109 -5.92 -20.04 -5.53
N THR A 110 -7.17 -19.91 -5.97
CA THR A 110 -7.51 -19.69 -7.39
C THR A 110 -7.44 -18.23 -7.81
N LYS A 111 -7.48 -17.32 -6.85
CA LYS A 111 -7.49 -15.87 -7.08
C LYS A 111 -6.39 -15.37 -8.04
N PRO A 112 -5.12 -15.81 -7.96
CA PRO A 112 -4.10 -15.38 -8.91
C PRO A 112 -4.32 -15.85 -10.36
N LYS A 113 -5.18 -16.85 -10.58
CA LYS A 113 -5.39 -17.49 -11.89
C LYS A 113 -6.46 -16.77 -12.72
N THR A 114 -7.22 -15.88 -12.13
CA THR A 114 -8.29 -15.13 -12.80
C THR A 114 -7.90 -13.68 -13.01
N LYS A 115 -8.38 -13.06 -14.09
CA LYS A 115 -8.15 -11.65 -14.41
C LYS A 115 -8.57 -10.72 -13.26
N ASP A 116 -9.78 -10.89 -12.73
CA ASP A 116 -10.31 -10.06 -11.65
C ASP A 116 -9.58 -10.32 -10.32
N GLY A 117 -9.24 -11.55 -10.05
CA GLY A 117 -8.44 -11.91 -8.89
C GLY A 117 -7.04 -11.30 -8.96
N MET A 118 -6.38 -11.39 -10.12
CA MET A 118 -5.07 -10.78 -10.34
C MET A 118 -5.14 -9.25 -10.27
N ARG A 119 -6.18 -8.62 -10.83
CA ARG A 119 -6.45 -7.18 -10.66
C ARG A 119 -6.49 -6.77 -9.19
N SER A 120 -7.19 -7.55 -8.36
CA SER A 120 -7.26 -7.29 -6.92
C SER A 120 -5.90 -7.43 -6.24
N ILE A 121 -5.09 -8.40 -6.66
CA ILE A 121 -3.73 -8.61 -6.15
C ILE A 121 -2.82 -7.45 -6.55
N ILE A 122 -2.83 -7.04 -7.81
CA ILE A 122 -2.03 -5.91 -8.30
C ILE A 122 -2.40 -4.61 -7.56
N LYS A 123 -3.68 -4.34 -7.36
CA LYS A 123 -4.14 -3.19 -6.56
C LYS A 123 -3.58 -3.24 -5.13
N GLN A 124 -3.56 -4.42 -4.51
CA GLN A 124 -3.02 -4.60 -3.17
C GLN A 124 -1.50 -4.43 -3.13
N GLU A 125 -0.78 -5.00 -4.09
CA GLU A 125 0.68 -4.85 -4.19
C GLU A 125 1.06 -3.38 -4.44
N ARG A 126 0.33 -2.65 -5.29
CA ARG A 126 0.53 -1.21 -5.49
C ARG A 126 0.32 -0.43 -4.18
N LYS A 127 -0.74 -0.74 -3.45
CA LYS A 127 -1.04 -0.09 -2.17
C LYS A 127 0.08 -0.29 -1.14
N ILE A 128 0.66 -1.48 -1.09
CA ILE A 128 1.75 -1.82 -0.16
C ILE A 128 3.06 -1.18 -0.64
N GLU A 129 3.42 -1.41 -1.89
CA GLU A 129 4.70 -1.00 -2.45
C GLU A 129 4.85 0.53 -2.53
N LEU A 130 3.78 1.24 -2.89
CA LEU A 130 3.76 2.69 -3.07
C LEU A 130 3.18 3.45 -1.86
N ALA A 131 3.05 2.77 -0.73
CA ALA A 131 2.60 3.41 0.50
C ALA A 131 3.46 4.63 0.84
N LEU A 132 2.83 5.73 1.26
CA LEU A 132 3.47 7.01 1.61
C LEU A 132 4.14 7.78 0.44
N GLU A 133 3.91 7.37 -0.81
CA GLU A 133 4.46 8.03 -2.00
C GLU A 133 3.40 8.87 -2.75
N GLY A 134 2.20 9.03 -2.21
CA GLY A 134 1.15 9.85 -2.81
C GLY A 134 0.36 9.18 -3.95
N HIS A 135 0.72 7.98 -4.37
CA HIS A 135 0.07 7.28 -5.49
C HIS A 135 -1.35 6.80 -5.19
N GLN A 136 -1.62 6.39 -3.96
CA GLN A 136 -2.87 5.70 -3.60
C GLN A 136 -4.12 6.50 -3.94
N TYR A 137 -4.14 7.81 -3.70
CA TYR A 137 -5.30 8.64 -3.98
C TYR A 137 -5.65 8.66 -5.48
N ASN A 138 -4.65 8.82 -6.33
CA ASN A 138 -4.82 8.82 -7.78
C ASN A 138 -5.23 7.43 -8.29
N ASP A 139 -4.64 6.36 -7.76
CA ASP A 139 -5.00 4.98 -8.07
C ASP A 139 -6.46 4.68 -7.72
N LEU A 140 -6.92 5.04 -6.53
CA LEU A 140 -8.31 4.86 -6.10
C LEU A 140 -9.30 5.59 -7.01
N ARG A 141 -8.93 6.78 -7.50
CA ARG A 141 -9.77 7.55 -8.42
C ARG A 141 -9.86 6.90 -9.78
N ARG A 142 -8.74 6.52 -10.40
CA ARG A 142 -8.73 5.88 -11.71
C ARG A 142 -9.40 4.50 -11.70
N TRP A 143 -9.36 3.78 -10.58
CA TRP A 143 -10.07 2.53 -10.37
C TRP A 143 -11.56 2.71 -10.00
N LYS A 144 -12.01 3.93 -9.76
CA LYS A 144 -13.36 4.26 -9.26
C LYS A 144 -13.68 3.67 -7.88
N ASP A 145 -12.65 3.32 -7.10
CA ASP A 145 -12.78 2.75 -5.77
C ASP A 145 -12.74 3.83 -4.65
N ALA A 146 -12.51 5.10 -5.00
CA ALA A 146 -12.28 6.17 -4.04
C ALA A 146 -13.44 6.36 -3.05
N SER A 147 -14.69 6.35 -3.51
CA SER A 147 -15.86 6.50 -2.63
C SER A 147 -15.97 5.39 -1.60
N LYS A 148 -15.64 4.15 -1.99
CA LYS A 148 -15.67 2.98 -1.12
C LYS A 148 -14.52 2.99 -0.11
N GLU A 149 -13.30 3.26 -0.58
CA GLU A 149 -12.10 3.14 0.26
C GLU A 149 -11.92 4.35 1.19
N LEU A 150 -12.17 5.57 0.71
CA LEU A 150 -12.00 6.79 1.50
C LEU A 150 -13.12 7.04 2.51
N SER A 151 -14.23 6.32 2.42
CA SER A 151 -15.31 6.35 3.41
C SER A 151 -15.11 5.36 4.56
N LYS A 152 -14.08 4.51 4.51
CA LYS A 152 -13.80 3.56 5.58
C LYS A 152 -13.29 4.26 6.82
N SER A 153 -13.72 3.79 7.99
CA SER A 153 -13.22 4.26 9.27
C SER A 153 -11.72 4.04 9.41
N ILE A 154 -11.03 5.04 9.93
CA ILE A 154 -9.60 4.94 10.24
C ILE A 154 -9.45 4.23 11.57
N LYS A 155 -8.65 3.16 11.57
CA LYS A 155 -8.35 2.35 12.73
C LYS A 155 -6.88 2.47 13.11
N GLY A 156 -6.58 2.31 14.37
CA GLY A 156 -5.23 2.31 14.91
C GLY A 156 -5.18 1.64 16.28
N TRP A 157 -4.00 1.66 16.88
CA TRP A 157 -3.83 1.20 18.25
C TRP A 157 -4.51 2.13 19.25
N ASN A 158 -4.90 1.59 20.40
CA ASN A 158 -5.40 2.40 21.50
C ASN A 158 -4.25 3.11 22.22
N VAL A 159 -3.80 4.23 21.65
CA VAL A 159 -2.67 5.03 22.21
C VAL A 159 -2.94 5.59 23.61
N GLN A 160 -4.18 5.51 24.09
CA GLN A 160 -4.57 5.89 25.44
C GLN A 160 -4.44 4.74 26.45
N GLY A 161 -4.20 3.51 25.98
CA GLY A 161 -4.01 2.35 26.84
C GLY A 161 -2.81 2.51 27.77
N GLU A 162 -2.99 2.23 29.06
CA GLU A 162 -1.94 2.36 30.07
C GLU A 162 -1.06 1.10 30.18
N ILE A 163 -1.62 -0.04 29.82
CA ILE A 163 -0.93 -1.33 29.79
C ILE A 163 -0.79 -1.82 28.36
N GLU A 164 0.19 -2.69 28.12
CA GLU A 164 0.52 -3.21 26.80
C GLU A 164 -0.67 -3.88 26.11
N GLU A 165 -1.43 -4.68 26.84
CA GLU A 165 -2.61 -5.38 26.33
C GLU A 165 -3.72 -4.44 25.85
N ASP A 166 -3.90 -3.29 26.51
CA ASP A 166 -4.87 -2.28 26.12
C ASP A 166 -4.36 -1.41 24.97
N PHE A 167 -3.05 -1.14 24.94
CA PHE A 167 -2.43 -0.37 23.85
C PHE A 167 -2.61 -1.08 22.52
N TYR A 168 -2.37 -2.39 22.43
CA TYR A 168 -2.46 -3.13 21.16
C TYR A 168 -3.90 -3.49 20.73
N LYS A 169 -4.91 -3.00 21.42
CA LYS A 169 -6.30 -3.12 20.95
C LYS A 169 -6.55 -2.17 19.76
N VAL A 170 -7.10 -2.73 18.68
CA VAL A 170 -7.48 -1.93 17.51
C VAL A 170 -8.76 -1.15 17.81
N THR A 171 -8.69 0.16 17.74
CA THR A 171 -9.82 1.06 17.95
C THR A 171 -10.13 1.88 16.70
N THR A 172 -11.37 2.37 16.60
CA THR A 172 -11.75 3.31 15.56
C THR A 172 -11.41 4.72 16.05
N LEU A 173 -10.46 5.35 15.36
CA LEU A 173 -9.95 6.67 15.71
C LEU A 173 -10.77 7.79 15.07
N PHE A 174 -11.20 7.56 13.85
CA PHE A 174 -11.91 8.55 13.07
C PHE A 174 -12.85 7.88 12.08
N VAL A 175 -14.06 8.42 11.96
CA VAL A 175 -15.04 8.06 10.93
C VAL A 175 -15.07 9.21 9.93
N PRO A 176 -14.52 9.05 8.72
CA PRO A 176 -14.51 10.12 7.75
C PRO A 176 -15.93 10.44 7.27
N ARG A 177 -16.14 11.66 6.84
CA ARG A 177 -17.33 12.02 6.06
C ARG A 177 -17.37 11.11 4.80
N ALA A 178 -18.56 10.66 4.44
CA ALA A 178 -18.73 9.86 3.24
C ALA A 178 -18.16 10.61 2.01
N PHE A 179 -17.24 9.95 1.32
CA PHE A 179 -16.66 10.45 0.08
C PHE A 179 -17.65 10.17 -1.05
N THR A 180 -18.21 11.22 -1.64
CA THR A 180 -19.27 11.09 -2.65
C THR A 180 -18.73 11.29 -4.07
N THR A 181 -19.52 10.90 -5.06
CA THR A 181 -19.22 11.17 -6.47
C THR A 181 -19.10 12.67 -6.79
N LYS A 182 -19.73 13.53 -6.00
CA LYS A 182 -19.59 14.99 -6.11
C LYS A 182 -18.16 15.45 -5.75
N ASP A 183 -17.53 14.79 -4.79
CA ASP A 183 -16.14 15.07 -4.40
C ASP A 183 -15.15 14.66 -5.52
N LEU A 184 -15.53 13.69 -6.36
CA LEU A 184 -14.81 13.32 -7.57
C LEU A 184 -15.05 14.32 -8.71
N SER A 185 -16.25 14.87 -8.84
CA SER A 185 -16.64 15.75 -9.97
C SER A 185 -15.99 17.14 -9.91
N LEU A 186 -15.60 17.59 -8.73
CA LEU A 186 -14.84 18.85 -8.57
C LEU A 186 -13.46 18.83 -9.29
N ILE A 187 -13.08 17.69 -9.84
CA ILE A 187 -11.81 17.51 -10.55
C ILE A 187 -12.06 17.16 -12.04
N HIS A 188 -13.29 17.09 -12.49
CA HIS A 188 -13.58 17.15 -13.92
C HIS A 188 -13.25 18.58 -14.40
N ILE A 189 -12.07 18.72 -14.99
CA ILE A 189 -11.82 19.77 -15.95
C ILE A 189 -12.93 19.61 -16.98
N SER A 190 -13.83 20.58 -17.03
CA SER A 190 -14.89 20.60 -18.05
C SER A 190 -14.23 20.37 -19.41
N GLU A 191 -14.70 19.34 -20.13
CA GLU A 191 -14.28 19.18 -21.53
C GLU A 191 -14.43 20.53 -22.23
N PRO A 192 -13.43 20.99 -22.98
CA PRO A 192 -13.59 22.20 -23.73
C PRO A 192 -14.77 22.01 -24.66
N THR A 193 -15.85 22.73 -24.41
CA THR A 193 -17.00 22.78 -25.29
C THR A 193 -16.48 23.13 -26.69
N ARG A 194 -16.51 22.19 -27.61
CA ARG A 194 -16.31 22.47 -29.04
C ARG A 194 -17.32 23.54 -29.40
N ARG A 195 -16.87 24.77 -29.58
CA ARG A 195 -17.67 25.79 -30.27
C ARG A 195 -17.86 25.29 -31.69
N SER A 196 -19.10 24.98 -32.02
CA SER A 196 -19.59 24.83 -33.40
C SER A 196 -19.41 26.11 -34.18
#